data_60541fb76721c03ea1efad7da53a5958
#
_entry.id   60541fb76721c03ea1efad7da53a5958
#
_cell.length_a   1.000
_cell.length_b   1.000
_cell.length_c   1.000
_cell.angle_alpha   90.00
_cell.angle_beta   90.00
_cell.angle_gamma   90.00
#
_symmetry.space_group_name_H-M   'P 1'
#
loop_
_entity.id
_entity.type
_entity.pdbx_description
1 polymer ?
#
loop_
_entity_poly.entity_id
_entity_poly.type
_entity_poly.pdbx_seq_one_letter_code
_entity_poly.pdbx_strand_id
1 'polypeptide(L)'
;MLTAAVGFYLLWRRSGVAVFVLSALPWIVAHHALNYAIAGTIGPGNAKPEYFDWPGSPFNATNMTGSWNHASPAKAGLYALDLLGGKKGFLLFTLPLVQAVFGAYWLFRRPYAERPLMVSLTVWAIGTWLIYAATSRNLSGMCQSIRWFVPLLAPGYVALMILVRDNRRSRIPLTVLIAGGVVLNMELVVRGPWSGRVPILLWPTMGLALTAWIILWAHTIRKWRRLSNSANRLPDSI
;
A
#
# COMPACT_ATOMS: atom_id res chain seq x y z
N MET A 1 -13.29 2.70 3.87
CA MET A 1 -12.87 2.17 2.55
C MET A 1 -12.56 0.68 2.57
N LEU A 2 -11.73 0.15 3.48
CA LEU A 2 -11.50 -1.30 3.58
C LEU A 2 -12.80 -2.07 3.82
N THR A 3 -13.65 -1.58 4.72
CA THR A 3 -14.98 -2.12 5.00
C THR A 3 -15.84 -2.24 3.74
N ALA A 4 -15.81 -1.21 2.87
CA ALA A 4 -16.54 -1.23 1.61
C ALA A 4 -15.99 -2.28 0.64
N ALA A 5 -14.65 -2.44 0.55
CA ALA A 5 -14.04 -3.46 -0.31
C ALA A 5 -14.39 -4.88 0.15
N VAL A 6 -14.36 -5.14 1.46
CA VAL A 6 -14.77 -6.42 2.04
C VAL A 6 -16.27 -6.65 1.85
N GLY A 7 -17.09 -5.62 2.07
CA GLY A 7 -18.54 -5.68 1.82
C GLY A 7 -18.86 -6.02 0.36
N PHE A 8 -18.18 -5.37 -0.59
CA PHE A 8 -18.31 -5.68 -2.03
C PHE A 8 -17.92 -7.12 -2.36
N TYR A 9 -16.82 -7.61 -1.80
CA TYR A 9 -16.41 -9.00 -1.96
C TYR A 9 -17.45 -9.99 -1.44
N LEU A 10 -18.02 -9.73 -0.24
CA LEU A 10 -19.04 -10.58 0.36
C LEU A 10 -20.35 -10.54 -0.43
N LEU A 11 -20.75 -9.37 -0.95
CA LEU A 11 -21.89 -9.24 -1.87
C LEU A 11 -21.67 -10.06 -3.13
N TRP A 12 -20.48 -9.99 -3.71
CA TRP A 12 -20.14 -10.81 -4.87
C TRP A 12 -20.26 -12.30 -4.57
N ARG A 13 -19.79 -12.72 -3.40
CA ARG A 13 -19.89 -14.13 -2.95
C ARG A 13 -21.28 -14.52 -2.47
N ARG A 14 -22.21 -13.58 -2.36
CA ARG A 14 -23.56 -13.76 -1.81
C ARG A 14 -23.57 -14.47 -0.45
N SER A 15 -22.58 -14.20 0.39
CA SER A 15 -22.38 -14.87 1.67
C SER A 15 -21.92 -13.93 2.77
N GLY A 16 -22.48 -14.07 3.96
CA GLY A 16 -21.99 -13.42 5.17
C GLY A 16 -22.14 -11.89 5.25
N VAL A 17 -22.80 -11.24 4.29
CA VAL A 17 -22.95 -9.76 4.24
C VAL A 17 -23.66 -9.25 5.49
N ALA A 18 -24.75 -9.89 5.89
CA ALA A 18 -25.52 -9.47 7.08
C ALA A 18 -24.65 -9.58 8.35
N VAL A 19 -23.94 -10.68 8.54
CA VAL A 19 -23.04 -10.88 9.68
C VAL A 19 -21.93 -9.82 9.66
N PHE A 20 -21.33 -9.54 8.49
CA PHE A 20 -20.31 -8.52 8.37
C PHE A 20 -20.83 -7.12 8.72
N VAL A 21 -22.00 -6.72 8.19
CA VAL A 21 -22.62 -5.42 8.48
C VAL A 21 -22.96 -5.30 9.95
N LEU A 22 -23.63 -6.31 10.53
CA LEU A 22 -24.00 -6.32 11.95
C LEU A 22 -22.78 -6.29 12.87
N SER A 23 -21.67 -6.93 12.49
CA SER A 23 -20.42 -6.90 13.25
C SER A 23 -19.67 -5.57 13.11
N ALA A 24 -19.72 -4.92 11.95
CA ALA A 24 -19.03 -3.66 11.70
C ALA A 24 -19.80 -2.44 12.24
N LEU A 25 -21.14 -2.49 12.23
CA LEU A 25 -22.00 -1.36 12.58
C LEU A 25 -21.73 -0.80 13.99
N PRO A 26 -21.60 -1.60 15.07
CA PRO A 26 -21.31 -1.07 16.41
C PRO A 26 -20.01 -0.25 16.44
N TRP A 27 -18.97 -0.71 15.76
CA TRP A 27 -17.68 -0.02 15.70
C TRP A 27 -17.73 1.28 14.91
N ILE A 28 -18.49 1.29 13.80
CA ILE A 28 -18.71 2.50 13.01
C ILE A 28 -19.48 3.52 13.84
N VAL A 29 -20.56 3.10 14.49
CA VAL A 29 -21.37 3.97 15.36
C VAL A 29 -20.53 4.50 16.52
N ALA A 30 -19.78 3.65 17.21
CA ALA A 30 -18.90 4.06 18.31
C ALA A 30 -17.85 5.07 17.84
N HIS A 31 -17.21 4.83 16.68
CA HIS A 31 -16.22 5.76 16.10
C HIS A 31 -16.83 7.15 15.83
N HIS A 32 -17.99 7.21 15.19
CA HIS A 32 -18.65 8.47 14.88
C HIS A 32 -19.21 9.16 16.14
N ALA A 33 -19.72 8.40 17.11
CA ALA A 33 -20.15 8.93 18.40
C ALA A 33 -18.99 9.56 19.18
N LEU A 34 -17.81 8.90 19.20
CA LEU A 34 -16.60 9.45 19.83
C LEU A 34 -16.12 10.71 19.10
N ASN A 35 -16.10 10.72 17.77
CA ASN A 35 -15.76 11.93 17.02
C ASN A 35 -16.72 13.08 17.36
N TYR A 36 -18.00 12.79 17.47
CA TYR A 36 -18.99 13.81 17.86
C TYR A 36 -18.78 14.30 19.29
N ALA A 37 -18.55 13.40 20.23
CA ALA A 37 -18.33 13.75 21.64
C ALA A 37 -17.06 14.61 21.84
N ILE A 38 -15.98 14.28 21.11
CA ILE A 38 -14.68 14.96 21.25
C ILE A 38 -14.61 16.22 20.39
N ALA A 39 -15.12 16.18 19.17
CA ALA A 39 -14.89 17.17 18.13
C ALA A 39 -16.17 17.89 17.66
N GLY A 40 -17.33 17.55 18.21
CA GLY A 40 -18.60 18.13 17.76
C GLY A 40 -18.90 17.87 16.28
N THR A 41 -18.31 16.81 15.70
CA THR A 41 -18.50 16.46 14.29
C THR A 41 -18.59 14.94 14.11
N ILE A 42 -19.47 14.49 13.23
CA ILE A 42 -19.56 13.07 12.84
C ILE A 42 -18.33 12.64 12.02
N GLY A 43 -17.72 13.56 11.27
CA GLY A 43 -16.50 13.33 10.51
C GLY A 43 -15.25 13.24 11.39
N PRO A 44 -14.08 12.93 10.79
CA PRO A 44 -12.82 12.94 11.52
C PRO A 44 -12.52 14.35 12.06
N GLY A 45 -12.19 14.47 13.36
CA GLY A 45 -11.87 15.76 14.00
C GLY A 45 -10.72 16.48 13.30
N ASN A 46 -9.73 15.72 12.80
CA ASN A 46 -8.59 16.25 12.04
C ASN A 46 -8.93 16.78 10.64
N ALA A 47 -10.19 16.70 10.20
CA ALA A 47 -10.65 17.34 8.98
C ALA A 47 -11.12 18.79 9.24
N LYS A 48 -11.25 19.19 10.51
CA LYS A 48 -11.62 20.56 10.89
C LYS A 48 -10.38 21.45 11.01
N PRO A 49 -10.32 22.60 10.29
CA PRO A 49 -9.19 23.55 10.38
C PRO A 49 -8.91 24.03 11.81
N GLU A 50 -9.96 24.23 12.61
CA GLU A 50 -9.88 24.75 13.99
C GLU A 50 -9.05 23.85 14.92
N TYR A 51 -8.96 22.54 14.62
CA TYR A 51 -8.12 21.60 15.39
C TYR A 51 -6.63 21.83 15.21
N PHE A 52 -6.25 22.53 14.17
CA PHE A 52 -4.85 22.80 13.82
C PHE A 52 -4.48 24.27 13.96
N ASP A 53 -5.44 25.09 14.42
CA ASP A 53 -5.24 26.53 14.63
C ASP A 53 -4.80 26.81 16.06
N TRP A 54 -3.49 26.66 16.30
CA TRP A 54 -2.84 27.04 17.56
C TRP A 54 -1.52 27.76 17.28
N PRO A 55 -1.04 28.61 18.21
CA PRO A 55 0.23 29.34 18.06
C PRO A 55 1.40 28.36 17.79
N GLY A 56 2.10 28.56 16.68
CA GLY A 56 3.22 27.70 16.27
C GLY A 56 2.83 26.43 15.52
N SER A 57 1.54 26.23 15.17
CA SER A 57 1.12 25.10 14.33
C SER A 57 1.82 25.11 12.97
N PRO A 58 2.39 23.98 12.52
CA PRO A 58 2.94 23.85 11.18
C PRO A 58 1.85 23.60 10.12
N PHE A 59 0.58 23.50 10.53
CA PHE A 59 -0.54 23.22 9.66
C PHE A 59 -1.31 24.49 9.32
N ASN A 60 -1.83 24.54 8.11
CA ASN A 60 -2.71 25.61 7.64
C ASN A 60 -3.68 25.03 6.60
N ALA A 61 -4.67 25.82 6.19
CA ALA A 61 -5.69 25.40 5.24
C ALA A 61 -5.13 24.86 3.92
N THR A 62 -3.89 25.23 3.55
CA THR A 62 -3.29 24.80 2.27
C THR A 62 -2.54 23.48 2.34
N ASN A 63 -2.18 23.01 3.53
CA ASN A 63 -1.43 21.77 3.72
C ASN A 63 -2.18 20.69 4.53
N MET A 64 -3.44 20.93 4.84
CA MET A 64 -4.28 19.97 5.55
C MET A 64 -4.81 18.89 4.61
N THR A 65 -4.89 17.66 5.14
CA THR A 65 -5.55 16.54 4.44
C THR A 65 -7.03 16.84 4.27
N GLY A 66 -7.58 16.51 3.09
CA GLY A 66 -9.01 16.69 2.78
C GLY A 66 -9.32 17.90 1.91
N SER A 67 -8.36 18.76 1.65
CA SER A 67 -8.52 19.91 0.75
C SER A 67 -7.83 19.66 -0.58
N TRP A 68 -8.55 19.90 -1.69
CA TRP A 68 -7.91 19.96 -3.01
C TRP A 68 -7.09 21.26 -3.11
N ASN A 69 -5.79 21.12 -3.10
CA ASN A 69 -4.89 22.27 -3.01
C ASN A 69 -3.68 22.19 -3.95
N HIS A 70 -3.74 21.33 -4.96
CA HIS A 70 -2.69 21.24 -5.99
C HIS A 70 -2.86 22.37 -7.02
N ALA A 71 -1.75 23.08 -7.31
CA ALA A 71 -1.75 24.21 -8.23
C ALA A 71 -1.98 23.82 -9.71
N SER A 72 -1.79 22.54 -10.06
CA SER A 72 -2.04 22.02 -11.41
C SER A 72 -2.16 20.50 -11.39
N PRO A 73 -2.79 19.88 -12.42
CA PRO A 73 -2.83 18.41 -12.56
C PRO A 73 -1.45 17.76 -12.61
N ALA A 74 -0.46 18.41 -13.23
CA ALA A 74 0.92 17.90 -13.27
C ALA A 74 1.53 17.83 -11.87
N LYS A 75 1.34 18.85 -11.02
CA LYS A 75 1.79 18.83 -9.62
C LYS A 75 1.06 17.77 -8.80
N ALA A 76 -0.24 17.57 -9.04
CA ALA A 76 -0.99 16.49 -8.41
C ALA A 76 -0.43 15.11 -8.80
N GLY A 77 -0.10 14.92 -10.09
CA GLY A 77 0.52 13.68 -10.57
C GLY A 77 1.89 13.41 -9.97
N LEU A 78 2.76 14.43 -9.91
CA LEU A 78 4.07 14.31 -9.24
C LEU A 78 3.92 13.98 -7.76
N TYR A 79 2.99 14.63 -7.07
CA TYR A 79 2.71 14.34 -5.67
C TYR A 79 2.17 12.91 -5.47
N ALA A 80 1.31 12.43 -6.37
CA ALA A 80 0.84 11.04 -6.35
C ALA A 80 1.98 10.04 -6.46
N LEU A 81 2.98 10.32 -7.32
CA LEU A 81 4.19 9.51 -7.43
C LEU A 81 5.07 9.61 -6.18
N ASP A 82 5.20 10.82 -5.60
CA ASP A 82 5.96 11.03 -4.36
C ASP A 82 5.38 10.26 -3.17
N LEU A 83 4.06 10.09 -3.09
CA LEU A 83 3.41 9.27 -2.07
C LEU A 83 3.88 7.79 -2.13
N LEU A 84 4.22 7.30 -3.31
CA LEU A 84 4.68 5.90 -3.50
C LEU A 84 6.20 5.78 -3.48
N GLY A 85 6.91 6.62 -4.21
CA GLY A 85 8.33 6.46 -4.50
C GLY A 85 9.21 7.68 -4.16
N GLY A 86 8.67 8.75 -3.56
CA GLY A 86 9.43 9.91 -3.10
C GLY A 86 10.26 9.62 -1.84
N LYS A 87 10.99 10.61 -1.35
CA LYS A 87 11.87 10.50 -0.16
C LYS A 87 11.19 9.94 1.08
N LYS A 88 9.86 10.10 1.19
CA LYS A 88 9.00 9.54 2.24
C LYS A 88 8.04 8.48 1.68
N GLY A 89 8.25 8.07 0.43
CA GLY A 89 7.34 7.22 -0.32
C GLY A 89 7.11 5.87 0.35
N PHE A 90 5.85 5.43 0.36
CA PHE A 90 5.44 4.21 1.05
C PHE A 90 6.20 2.97 0.61
N LEU A 91 6.42 2.79 -0.70
CA LEU A 91 7.09 1.60 -1.24
C LEU A 91 8.58 1.56 -0.91
N LEU A 92 9.22 2.71 -0.66
CA LEU A 92 10.65 2.75 -0.30
C LEU A 92 10.89 2.17 1.10
N PHE A 93 9.97 2.40 2.03
CA PHE A 93 10.05 1.84 3.39
C PHE A 93 9.38 0.47 3.51
N THR A 94 8.70 0.04 2.46
CA THR A 94 8.04 -1.27 2.37
C THR A 94 8.46 -2.00 1.09
N LEU A 95 9.76 -2.04 0.81
CA LEU A 95 10.34 -2.59 -0.43
C LEU A 95 9.77 -3.94 -0.87
N PRO A 96 9.46 -4.90 0.05
CA PRO A 96 8.83 -6.15 -0.35
C PRO A 96 7.53 -5.97 -1.15
N LEU A 97 6.78 -4.88 -0.91
CA LEU A 97 5.54 -4.61 -1.62
C LEU A 97 5.73 -4.26 -3.10
N VAL A 98 6.93 -3.86 -3.51
CA VAL A 98 7.26 -3.71 -4.94
C VAL A 98 7.00 -5.04 -5.67
N GLN A 99 7.35 -6.17 -5.05
CA GLN A 99 7.09 -7.49 -5.63
C GLN A 99 5.62 -7.91 -5.50
N ALA A 100 4.85 -7.35 -4.56
CA ALA A 100 3.42 -7.63 -4.41
C ALA A 100 2.61 -7.25 -5.66
N VAL A 101 3.03 -6.20 -6.39
CA VAL A 101 2.41 -5.78 -7.66
C VAL A 101 2.41 -6.94 -8.67
N PHE A 102 3.51 -7.70 -8.74
CA PHE A 102 3.60 -8.89 -9.60
C PHE A 102 2.73 -10.04 -9.09
N GLY A 103 2.60 -10.18 -7.77
CA GLY A 103 1.67 -11.13 -7.16
C GLY A 103 0.22 -10.81 -7.51
N ALA A 104 -0.19 -9.55 -7.40
CA ALA A 104 -1.51 -9.10 -7.81
C ALA A 104 -1.74 -9.35 -9.32
N TYR A 105 -0.79 -8.94 -10.18
CA TYR A 105 -0.87 -9.20 -11.62
C TYR A 105 -1.02 -10.69 -11.94
N TRP A 106 -0.28 -11.56 -11.24
CA TRP A 106 -0.36 -13.02 -11.41
C TRP A 106 -1.74 -13.56 -11.09
N LEU A 107 -2.35 -13.07 -10.01
CA LEU A 107 -3.72 -13.44 -9.61
C LEU A 107 -4.78 -13.02 -10.63
N PHE A 108 -4.60 -11.89 -11.31
CA PHE A 108 -5.52 -11.46 -12.38
C PHE A 108 -5.44 -12.36 -13.62
N ARG A 109 -4.28 -12.97 -13.88
CA ARG A 109 -4.05 -13.80 -15.05
C ARG A 109 -4.53 -15.24 -14.89
N ARG A 110 -4.80 -15.70 -13.67
CA ARG A 110 -5.18 -17.08 -13.38
C ARG A 110 -6.53 -17.19 -12.69
N PRO A 111 -7.29 -18.29 -12.90
CA PRO A 111 -8.58 -18.51 -12.25
C PRO A 111 -8.38 -18.99 -10.81
N TYR A 112 -8.04 -18.08 -9.90
CA TYR A 112 -7.96 -18.36 -8.47
C TYR A 112 -9.28 -18.08 -7.77
N ALA A 113 -9.61 -18.87 -6.75
CA ALA A 113 -10.75 -18.63 -5.88
C ALA A 113 -10.64 -17.28 -5.14
N GLU A 114 -9.40 -16.85 -4.85
CA GLU A 114 -9.10 -15.60 -4.18
C GLU A 114 -9.14 -14.36 -5.11
N ARG A 115 -9.33 -14.55 -6.41
CA ARG A 115 -9.33 -13.45 -7.39
C ARG A 115 -10.32 -12.33 -7.06
N PRO A 116 -11.59 -12.59 -6.71
CA PRO A 116 -12.52 -11.51 -6.37
C PRO A 116 -12.07 -10.69 -5.16
N LEU A 117 -11.53 -11.35 -4.13
CA LEU A 117 -10.97 -10.66 -2.96
C LEU A 117 -9.81 -9.76 -3.37
N MET A 118 -8.87 -10.27 -4.17
CA MET A 118 -7.70 -9.49 -4.61
C MET A 118 -8.09 -8.32 -5.53
N VAL A 119 -9.10 -8.48 -6.38
CA VAL A 119 -9.67 -7.37 -7.16
C VAL A 119 -10.18 -6.28 -6.22
N SER A 120 -11.03 -6.64 -5.26
CA SER A 120 -11.59 -5.69 -4.29
C SER A 120 -10.51 -4.97 -3.48
N LEU A 121 -9.50 -5.70 -3.00
CA LEU A 121 -8.37 -5.14 -2.25
C LEU A 121 -7.49 -4.24 -3.11
N THR A 122 -7.28 -4.58 -4.38
CA THR A 122 -6.50 -3.76 -5.32
C THR A 122 -7.24 -2.46 -5.65
N VAL A 123 -8.55 -2.55 -5.94
CA VAL A 123 -9.39 -1.36 -6.17
C VAL A 123 -9.39 -0.46 -4.93
N TRP A 124 -9.51 -1.03 -3.74
CA TRP A 124 -9.41 -0.27 -2.50
C TRP A 124 -8.03 0.39 -2.34
N ALA A 125 -6.94 -0.31 -2.60
CA ALA A 125 -5.59 0.22 -2.48
C ALA A 125 -5.35 1.40 -3.44
N ILE A 126 -5.73 1.23 -4.71
CA ILE A 126 -5.65 2.28 -5.73
C ILE A 126 -6.55 3.46 -5.35
N GLY A 127 -7.80 3.20 -4.94
CA GLY A 127 -8.74 4.23 -4.51
C GLY A 127 -8.20 5.03 -3.31
N THR A 128 -7.62 4.36 -2.32
CA THR A 128 -6.99 5.01 -1.17
C THR A 128 -5.84 5.91 -1.63
N TRP A 129 -4.94 5.41 -2.47
CA TRP A 129 -3.84 6.20 -3.02
C TRP A 129 -4.34 7.43 -3.78
N LEU A 130 -5.31 7.27 -4.69
CA LEU A 130 -5.87 8.38 -5.48
C LEU A 130 -6.56 9.43 -4.62
N ILE A 131 -7.31 9.02 -3.59
CA ILE A 131 -7.94 9.96 -2.67
C ILE A 131 -6.89 10.80 -1.94
N TYR A 132 -5.86 10.18 -1.37
CA TYR A 132 -4.79 10.95 -0.71
C TYR A 132 -3.98 11.79 -1.70
N ALA A 133 -3.76 11.31 -2.92
CA ALA A 133 -3.12 12.10 -3.96
C ALA A 133 -3.93 13.34 -4.33
N ALA A 134 -5.27 13.24 -4.34
CA ALA A 134 -6.16 14.33 -4.69
C ALA A 134 -6.39 15.31 -3.53
N THR A 135 -6.43 14.81 -2.28
CA THR A 135 -6.95 15.59 -1.14
C THR A 135 -5.90 15.99 -0.12
N SER A 136 -4.63 15.64 -0.31
CA SER A 136 -3.56 15.95 0.63
C SER A 136 -2.38 16.64 -0.04
N ARG A 137 -1.65 17.45 0.72
CA ARG A 137 -0.36 18.06 0.30
C ARG A 137 0.81 17.67 1.18
N ASN A 138 0.54 17.17 2.38
CA ASN A 138 1.63 16.77 3.27
C ASN A 138 1.97 15.29 3.07
N LEU A 139 3.25 14.96 3.16
CA LEU A 139 3.76 13.60 3.08
C LEU A 139 3.72 12.91 4.46
N SER A 140 2.53 12.86 5.09
CA SER A 140 2.32 12.27 6.43
C SER A 140 3.05 13.03 7.57
N GLY A 141 3.23 14.35 7.43
CA GLY A 141 3.84 15.20 8.45
C GLY A 141 5.29 14.82 8.73
N MET A 142 5.64 14.66 9.99
CA MET A 142 7.00 14.32 10.42
C MET A 142 7.35 12.84 10.32
N CYS A 143 6.41 11.95 9.99
CA CYS A 143 6.69 10.55 9.72
C CYS A 143 7.65 10.39 8.54
N GLN A 144 8.52 9.40 8.63
CA GLN A 144 9.48 9.08 7.56
C GLN A 144 8.82 8.32 6.40
N SER A 145 7.66 7.70 6.61
CA SER A 145 6.89 7.05 5.57
C SER A 145 5.44 7.51 5.58
N ILE A 146 4.70 7.19 4.53
CA ILE A 146 3.28 7.55 4.40
C ILE A 146 2.43 6.63 5.29
N ARG A 147 2.24 7.02 6.56
CA ARG A 147 1.49 6.24 7.57
C ARG A 147 0.04 5.95 7.18
N TRP A 148 -0.56 6.77 6.30
CA TRP A 148 -1.93 6.56 5.82
C TRP A 148 -2.08 5.30 4.99
N PHE A 149 -0.96 4.78 4.45
CA PHE A 149 -0.93 3.57 3.64
C PHE A 149 -0.60 2.30 4.44
N VAL A 150 -0.37 2.40 5.74
CA VAL A 150 -0.15 1.22 6.61
C VAL A 150 -1.22 0.13 6.43
N PRO A 151 -2.53 0.46 6.30
CA PRO A 151 -3.55 -0.56 6.01
C PRO A 151 -3.33 -1.32 4.69
N LEU A 152 -2.59 -0.75 3.73
CA LEU A 152 -2.27 -1.40 2.45
C LEU A 152 -1.23 -2.52 2.59
N LEU A 153 -0.56 -2.64 3.74
CA LEU A 153 0.36 -3.75 4.03
C LEU A 153 -0.36 -5.10 3.96
N ALA A 154 -1.57 -5.19 4.52
CA ALA A 154 -2.33 -6.44 4.55
C ALA A 154 -2.58 -7.02 3.14
N PRO A 155 -3.23 -6.32 2.20
CA PRO A 155 -3.42 -6.82 0.84
C PRO A 155 -2.10 -7.06 0.11
N GLY A 156 -1.08 -6.22 0.33
CA GLY A 156 0.23 -6.38 -0.26
C GLY A 156 0.90 -7.70 0.18
N TYR A 157 0.89 -8.01 1.47
CA TYR A 157 1.45 -9.27 1.97
C TYR A 157 0.62 -10.49 1.54
N VAL A 158 -0.71 -10.38 1.43
CA VAL A 158 -1.53 -11.47 0.85
C VAL A 158 -1.10 -11.76 -0.59
N ALA A 159 -0.93 -10.72 -1.42
CA ALA A 159 -0.45 -10.88 -2.80
C ALA A 159 0.96 -11.52 -2.85
N LEU A 160 1.86 -11.12 -1.95
CA LEU A 160 3.20 -11.73 -1.82
C LEU A 160 3.13 -13.20 -1.42
N MET A 161 2.31 -13.55 -0.43
CA MET A 161 2.16 -14.94 0.02
C MET A 161 1.68 -15.84 -1.12
N ILE A 162 0.69 -15.40 -1.89
CA ILE A 162 0.18 -16.15 -3.04
C ILE A 162 1.27 -16.29 -4.10
N LEU A 163 2.00 -15.22 -4.43
CA LEU A 163 3.10 -15.29 -5.38
C LEU A 163 4.19 -16.28 -4.95
N VAL A 164 4.57 -16.25 -3.67
CA VAL A 164 5.61 -17.14 -3.12
C VAL A 164 5.13 -18.59 -2.99
N ARG A 165 3.86 -18.81 -2.69
CA ARG A 165 3.23 -20.13 -2.68
C ARG A 165 3.31 -20.77 -4.05
N ASP A 166 2.91 -20.04 -5.09
CA ASP A 166 2.79 -20.56 -6.44
C ASP A 166 4.10 -20.56 -7.23
N ASN A 167 5.02 -19.67 -6.87
CA ASN A 167 6.32 -19.55 -7.49
C ASN A 167 7.43 -19.46 -6.44
N ARG A 168 7.90 -20.61 -5.97
CA ARG A 168 8.98 -20.70 -4.96
C ARG A 168 10.26 -19.94 -5.33
N ARG A 169 10.53 -19.78 -6.64
CA ARG A 169 11.71 -19.02 -7.12
C ARG A 169 11.61 -17.52 -6.88
N SER A 170 10.41 -16.99 -6.66
CA SER A 170 10.18 -15.60 -6.29
C SER A 170 10.73 -15.27 -4.90
N ARG A 171 11.09 -16.27 -4.08
CA ARG A 171 11.63 -16.09 -2.74
C ARG A 171 12.98 -15.37 -2.75
N ILE A 172 13.88 -15.74 -3.68
CA ILE A 172 15.23 -15.17 -3.74
C ILE A 172 15.19 -13.64 -3.99
N PRO A 173 14.52 -13.14 -5.06
CA PRO A 173 14.40 -11.69 -5.24
C PRO A 173 13.62 -11.02 -4.09
N LEU A 174 12.64 -11.69 -3.48
CA LEU A 174 11.94 -11.17 -2.31
C LEU A 174 12.88 -10.97 -1.12
N THR A 175 13.77 -11.93 -0.86
CA THR A 175 14.74 -11.82 0.25
C THR A 175 15.64 -10.58 0.10
N VAL A 176 16.03 -10.23 -1.12
CA VAL A 176 16.82 -9.01 -1.37
C VAL A 176 16.03 -7.75 -1.00
N LEU A 177 14.75 -7.68 -1.36
CA LEU A 177 13.89 -6.56 -0.98
C LEU A 177 13.65 -6.49 0.53
N ILE A 178 13.52 -7.66 1.19
CA ILE A 178 13.40 -7.71 2.66
C ILE A 178 14.68 -7.18 3.30
N ALA A 179 15.86 -7.66 2.87
CA ALA A 179 17.14 -7.20 3.40
C ALA A 179 17.34 -5.69 3.21
N GLY A 180 17.06 -5.16 2.01
CA GLY A 180 17.07 -3.73 1.76
C GLY A 180 16.09 -2.96 2.65
N GLY A 181 14.87 -3.47 2.82
CA GLY A 181 13.87 -2.89 3.71
C GLY A 181 14.32 -2.87 5.17
N VAL A 182 14.95 -3.93 5.66
CA VAL A 182 15.53 -3.98 7.02
C VAL A 182 16.60 -2.89 7.18
N VAL A 183 17.56 -2.81 6.26
CA VAL A 183 18.62 -1.78 6.32
C VAL A 183 18.04 -0.37 6.35
N LEU A 184 17.04 -0.07 5.50
CA LEU A 184 16.40 1.25 5.46
C LEU A 184 15.65 1.57 6.75
N ASN A 185 15.03 0.57 7.37
CA ASN A 185 14.24 0.78 8.58
C ASN A 185 15.06 0.72 9.88
N MET A 186 16.31 0.25 9.85
CA MET A 186 17.18 0.23 11.04
C MET A 186 17.39 1.62 11.63
N GLU A 187 17.56 2.64 10.79
CA GLU A 187 17.70 4.02 11.24
C GLU A 187 16.42 4.52 11.93
N LEU A 188 15.24 4.06 11.47
CA LEU A 188 13.94 4.37 12.10
C LEU A 188 13.82 3.76 13.49
N VAL A 189 14.33 2.55 13.66
CA VAL A 189 14.32 1.87 14.97
C VAL A 189 15.19 2.63 15.98
N VAL A 190 16.37 3.09 15.55
CA VAL A 190 17.32 3.78 16.42
C VAL A 190 16.91 5.22 16.73
N ARG A 191 16.43 5.96 15.73
CA ARG A 191 16.14 7.40 15.84
C ARG A 191 14.67 7.73 16.05
N GLY A 192 13.80 6.74 15.98
CA GLY A 192 12.36 6.90 16.02
C GLY A 192 11.75 7.36 14.69
N PRO A 193 10.48 7.00 14.44
CA PRO A 193 9.79 7.28 13.17
C PRO A 193 9.42 8.75 12.97
N TRP A 194 9.56 9.56 13.99
CA TRP A 194 9.14 10.98 14.01
C TRP A 194 10.31 11.96 13.79
N SER A 195 11.49 11.45 13.45
CA SER A 195 12.68 12.30 13.24
C SER A 195 12.56 13.25 12.05
N GLY A 196 11.64 13.01 11.13
CA GLY A 196 11.45 13.80 9.91
C GLY A 196 12.62 13.73 8.92
N ARG A 197 13.72 13.08 9.30
CA ARG A 197 14.94 12.99 8.49
C ARG A 197 14.87 11.82 7.52
N VAL A 198 15.38 12.05 6.32
CA VAL A 198 15.55 10.98 5.33
C VAL A 198 16.77 10.14 5.75
N PRO A 199 16.69 8.80 5.76
CA PRO A 199 17.82 7.94 6.07
C PRO A 199 19.02 8.23 5.15
N ILE A 200 20.21 8.31 5.71
CA ILE A 200 21.44 8.63 4.94
C ILE A 200 21.67 7.59 3.83
N LEU A 201 21.42 6.33 4.13
CA LEU A 201 21.60 5.22 3.19
C LEU A 201 20.37 4.96 2.29
N LEU A 202 19.35 5.85 2.28
CA LEU A 202 18.12 5.64 1.51
C LEU A 202 18.42 5.32 0.03
N TRP A 203 19.08 6.23 -0.66
CA TRP A 203 19.27 6.10 -2.11
C TRP A 203 20.23 4.97 -2.49
N PRO A 204 21.41 4.80 -1.85
CA PRO A 204 22.30 3.68 -2.16
C PRO A 204 21.67 2.33 -1.88
N THR A 205 21.01 2.14 -0.72
CA THR A 205 20.37 0.87 -0.37
C THR A 205 19.20 0.56 -1.30
N MET A 206 18.36 1.54 -1.59
CA MET A 206 17.26 1.40 -2.53
C MET A 206 17.75 1.03 -3.94
N GLY A 207 18.75 1.78 -4.46
CA GLY A 207 19.33 1.53 -5.78
C GLY A 207 19.90 0.12 -5.88
N LEU A 208 20.68 -0.29 -4.88
CA LEU A 208 21.28 -1.63 -4.83
C LEU A 208 20.22 -2.73 -4.73
N ALA A 209 19.25 -2.58 -3.81
CA ALA A 209 18.21 -3.58 -3.61
C ALA A 209 17.29 -3.73 -4.83
N LEU A 210 16.86 -2.62 -5.45
CA LEU A 210 16.03 -2.67 -6.65
C LEU A 210 16.79 -3.20 -7.86
N THR A 211 18.04 -2.83 -8.07
CA THR A 211 18.87 -3.35 -9.16
C THR A 211 19.08 -4.85 -9.02
N ALA A 212 19.50 -5.31 -7.84
CA ALA A 212 19.67 -6.74 -7.58
C ALA A 212 18.35 -7.51 -7.74
N TRP A 213 17.23 -6.95 -7.25
CA TRP A 213 15.90 -7.52 -7.43
C TRP A 213 15.51 -7.63 -8.91
N ILE A 214 15.70 -6.57 -9.71
CA ILE A 214 15.40 -6.58 -11.16
C ILE A 214 16.17 -7.69 -11.86
N ILE A 215 17.47 -7.82 -11.60
CA ILE A 215 18.33 -8.86 -12.20
C ILE A 215 17.82 -10.26 -11.83
N LEU A 216 17.61 -10.52 -10.55
CA LEU A 216 17.15 -11.81 -10.05
C LEU A 216 15.72 -12.14 -10.53
N TRP A 217 14.86 -11.14 -10.58
CA TRP A 217 13.49 -11.30 -11.07
C TRP A 217 13.45 -11.61 -12.57
N ALA A 218 14.23 -10.89 -13.37
CA ALA A 218 14.36 -11.17 -14.81
C ALA A 218 14.91 -12.57 -15.09
N HIS A 219 15.88 -13.05 -14.28
CA HIS A 219 16.37 -14.43 -14.35
C HIS A 219 15.28 -15.44 -13.98
N THR A 220 14.52 -15.18 -12.94
CA THR A 220 13.40 -16.01 -12.48
C THR A 220 12.32 -16.15 -13.57
N ILE A 221 11.91 -15.05 -14.22
CA ILE A 221 10.92 -15.07 -15.29
C ILE A 221 11.45 -15.84 -16.53
N ARG A 222 12.71 -15.63 -16.93
CA ARG A 222 13.30 -16.34 -18.09
C ARG A 222 13.31 -17.84 -17.87
N LYS A 223 13.73 -18.29 -16.71
CA LYS A 223 13.76 -19.72 -16.37
C LYS A 223 12.36 -20.32 -16.31
N TRP A 224 11.38 -19.57 -15.81
CA TRP A 224 10.00 -20.01 -15.76
C TRP A 224 9.39 -20.19 -17.16
N ARG A 225 9.58 -19.21 -18.07
CA ARG A 225 9.11 -19.30 -19.48
C ARG A 225 9.68 -20.52 -20.21
N ARG A 226 10.97 -20.82 -20.01
CA ARG A 226 11.60 -21.99 -20.62
C ARG A 226 10.94 -23.29 -20.19
N LEU A 227 10.62 -23.45 -18.91
CA LEU A 227 9.97 -24.66 -18.39
C LEU A 227 8.53 -24.80 -18.85
N SER A 228 7.78 -23.71 -18.92
CA SER A 228 6.42 -23.71 -19.44
C SER A 228 6.38 -24.13 -20.92
N ASN A 229 7.33 -23.62 -21.72
CA ASN A 229 7.41 -23.98 -23.13
C ASN A 229 7.87 -25.43 -23.37
N SER A 230 8.72 -26.00 -22.49
CA SER A 230 9.11 -27.41 -22.60
C SER A 230 7.98 -28.37 -22.19
N ALA A 231 7.18 -28.00 -21.18
CA ALA A 231 6.02 -28.77 -20.77
C ALA A 231 4.94 -28.87 -21.86
N ASN A 232 4.75 -27.79 -22.63
CA ASN A 232 3.80 -27.76 -23.74
C ASN A 232 4.29 -28.45 -25.03
N ARG A 233 5.56 -28.96 -25.05
CA ARG A 233 6.14 -29.65 -26.20
C ARG A 233 6.19 -31.18 -26.05
N LEU A 234 5.71 -31.68 -24.91
CA LEU A 234 5.57 -33.15 -24.78
C LEU A 234 4.42 -33.59 -25.66
N PRO A 235 4.65 -34.48 -26.64
CA PRO A 235 3.57 -34.96 -27.50
C PRO A 235 2.53 -35.69 -26.65
N ASP A 236 1.25 -35.52 -27.02
CA ASP A 236 0.14 -36.34 -26.55
C ASP A 236 0.37 -37.82 -27.04
N SER A 237 1.37 -38.47 -26.49
CA SER A 237 1.62 -39.86 -26.75
C SER A 237 1.13 -40.64 -25.54
N ILE A 238 -0.15 -41.00 -25.56
CA ILE A 238 -0.67 -42.39 -25.32
C ILE A 238 -2.18 -42.34 -25.51
#